data_4a58918dd96920acba5a51816db2b5bb
#
_entry.id   4a58918dd96920acba5a51816db2b5bb
#
_cell.length_a   1.000
_cell.length_b   1.000
_cell.length_c   1.000
_cell.angle_alpha   90.00
_cell.angle_beta   90.00
_cell.angle_gamma   90.00
#
_symmetry.space_group_name_H-M   'P 1'
#
loop_
_entity.id
_entity.type
_entity.pdbx_description
1 polymer ?
#
loop_
_entity_poly.entity_id
_entity_poly.type
_entity_poly.pdbx_seq_one_letter_code
_entity_poly.pdbx_strand_id
1 'polypeptide(L)'
;PDTAKGWPDVPNFIMTDNQRMMRWIVDGWVTKMPTFMGKAGLGTMRWMDCSSVSKRPGDLKSRYSETLRGSGVTLEMVWRNMGPPLPVEVTKDNSATKEHEMYSVFLEAASAEVIINGTPLSGAVAERQFFGRTMSTAFLAFSETWVTPQEDI
;
A
#
# COMPACT_ATOMS: atom_id res chain seq x y z
N PRO A 1 5.04 8.36 -22.05
CA PRO A 1 5.22 7.66 -20.79
C PRO A 1 6.41 6.74 -21.00
N ASP A 2 7.52 7.06 -20.33
CA ASP A 2 8.72 6.24 -20.36
C ASP A 2 8.39 4.89 -19.74
N THR A 3 8.23 3.91 -20.58
CA THR A 3 8.28 2.52 -20.17
C THR A 3 9.74 2.25 -19.81
N ALA A 4 10.10 2.45 -18.56
CA ALA A 4 11.39 2.03 -18.06
C ALA A 4 11.56 0.53 -18.40
N LYS A 5 12.72 0.19 -18.95
CA LYS A 5 13.05 -1.18 -19.33
C LYS A 5 12.80 -2.13 -18.15
N GLY A 6 11.83 -3.03 -18.28
CA GLY A 6 11.42 -3.95 -17.20
C GLY A 6 10.04 -3.68 -16.62
N TRP A 7 9.36 -2.62 -17.00
CA TRP A 7 7.96 -2.41 -16.64
C TRP A 7 7.05 -3.36 -17.41
N PRO A 8 5.96 -3.83 -16.79
CA PRO A 8 4.87 -4.42 -17.56
C PRO A 8 4.30 -3.36 -18.52
N ASP A 9 3.84 -3.79 -19.69
CA ASP A 9 3.27 -2.91 -20.73
C ASP A 9 2.07 -2.08 -20.25
N VAL A 10 1.54 -2.38 -19.08
CA VAL A 10 0.41 -1.71 -18.44
C VAL A 10 0.90 -0.98 -17.20
N PRO A 11 0.72 0.35 -17.11
CA PRO A 11 1.23 1.17 -16.00
C PRO A 11 0.57 0.86 -14.64
N ASN A 12 -0.59 0.20 -14.65
CA ASN A 12 -1.34 -0.12 -13.45
C ASN A 12 -1.63 -1.62 -13.38
N PHE A 13 -1.24 -2.25 -12.29
CA PHE A 13 -1.51 -3.66 -12.05
C PHE A 13 -1.75 -3.97 -10.57
N ILE A 14 -2.44 -5.06 -10.33
CA ILE A 14 -2.59 -5.70 -9.02
C ILE A 14 -1.91 -7.05 -9.10
N MET A 15 -0.96 -7.30 -8.22
CA MET A 15 -0.31 -8.59 -8.08
C MET A 15 -0.77 -9.26 -6.78
N THR A 16 -1.31 -10.47 -6.87
CA THR A 16 -1.88 -11.19 -5.74
C THR A 16 -1.77 -12.70 -5.93
N ASP A 17 -1.62 -13.43 -4.85
CA ASP A 17 -1.69 -14.90 -4.81
C ASP A 17 -3.13 -15.42 -4.77
N ASN A 18 -4.11 -14.55 -4.57
CA ASN A 18 -5.51 -14.89 -4.50
C ASN A 18 -6.38 -13.85 -5.23
N GLN A 19 -6.48 -13.98 -6.56
CA GLN A 19 -7.25 -13.05 -7.38
C GLN A 19 -8.73 -12.99 -6.97
N ARG A 20 -9.33 -14.11 -6.57
CA ARG A 20 -10.74 -14.15 -6.17
C ARG A 20 -10.98 -13.29 -4.94
N MET A 21 -10.18 -13.46 -3.90
CA MET A 21 -10.28 -12.68 -2.67
C MET A 21 -9.98 -11.20 -2.94
N MET A 22 -8.94 -10.92 -3.72
CA MET A 22 -8.56 -9.55 -4.00
C MET A 22 -9.60 -8.80 -4.82
N ARG A 23 -10.25 -9.46 -5.79
CA ARG A 23 -11.38 -8.88 -6.54
C ARG A 23 -12.54 -8.54 -5.60
N TRP A 24 -12.89 -9.45 -4.71
CA TRP A 24 -13.93 -9.22 -3.71
C TRP A 24 -13.60 -8.01 -2.81
N ILE A 25 -12.35 -7.88 -2.38
CA ILE A 25 -11.88 -6.72 -1.58
C ILE A 25 -11.95 -5.43 -2.41
N VAL A 26 -11.45 -5.45 -3.65
CA VAL A 26 -11.47 -4.26 -4.51
C VAL A 26 -12.90 -3.81 -4.79
N ASP A 27 -13.77 -4.70 -5.19
CA ASP A 27 -15.15 -4.36 -5.57
C ASP A 27 -16.01 -3.99 -4.35
N GLY A 28 -15.84 -4.69 -3.24
CA GLY A 28 -16.62 -4.50 -2.03
C GLY A 28 -16.12 -3.40 -1.10
N TRP A 29 -14.85 -3.06 -1.17
CA TRP A 29 -14.19 -2.21 -0.18
C TRP A 29 -13.40 -1.06 -0.80
N VAL A 30 -12.36 -1.37 -1.58
CA VAL A 30 -11.40 -0.36 -2.07
C VAL A 30 -12.08 0.71 -2.92
N THR A 31 -13.01 0.32 -3.79
CA THR A 31 -13.75 1.25 -4.66
C THR A 31 -14.63 2.23 -3.90
N LYS A 32 -14.97 1.92 -2.65
CA LYS A 32 -15.81 2.79 -1.79
C LYS A 32 -14.99 3.83 -1.02
N MET A 33 -13.68 3.67 -0.97
CA MET A 33 -12.82 4.65 -0.30
C MET A 33 -12.71 5.94 -1.12
N PRO A 34 -12.85 7.13 -0.51
CA PRO A 34 -12.80 8.41 -1.22
C PRO A 34 -11.55 8.59 -2.09
N THR A 35 -10.42 8.04 -1.65
CA THR A 35 -9.15 8.09 -2.39
C THR A 35 -9.23 7.39 -3.76
N PHE A 36 -10.05 6.36 -3.89
CA PHE A 36 -10.19 5.56 -5.11
C PHE A 36 -11.52 5.77 -5.84
N MET A 37 -12.48 6.41 -5.17
CA MET A 37 -13.82 6.62 -5.72
C MET A 37 -13.76 7.46 -7.02
N GLY A 38 -14.39 6.98 -8.07
CA GLY A 38 -14.43 7.65 -9.37
C GLY A 38 -13.11 7.62 -10.16
N LYS A 39 -12.06 6.94 -9.67
CA LYS A 39 -10.82 6.77 -10.41
C LYS A 39 -10.93 5.59 -11.37
N ALA A 40 -10.91 5.88 -12.66
CA ALA A 40 -11.01 4.87 -13.73
C ALA A 40 -9.91 3.79 -13.70
N GLY A 41 -8.80 4.05 -12.99
CA GLY A 41 -7.65 3.14 -12.93
C GLY A 41 -7.96 1.76 -12.35
N LEU A 42 -8.87 1.65 -11.38
CA LEU A 42 -9.18 0.36 -10.75
C LEU A 42 -9.88 -0.62 -11.71
N GLY A 43 -10.77 -0.12 -12.57
CA GLY A 43 -11.47 -0.95 -13.56
C GLY A 43 -10.59 -1.43 -14.71
N THR A 44 -9.47 -0.76 -14.97
CA THR A 44 -8.55 -1.06 -16.08
C THR A 44 -7.24 -1.71 -15.62
N MET A 45 -7.07 -1.99 -14.34
CA MET A 45 -5.88 -2.64 -13.81
C MET A 45 -5.69 -4.04 -14.37
N ARG A 46 -4.46 -4.34 -14.76
CA ARG A 46 -4.06 -5.71 -15.09
C ARG A 46 -3.94 -6.53 -13.81
N TRP A 47 -4.53 -7.70 -13.81
CA TRP A 47 -4.42 -8.67 -12.74
C TRP A 47 -3.29 -9.64 -13.02
N MET A 48 -2.39 -9.81 -12.05
CA MET A 48 -1.20 -10.63 -12.18
C MET A 48 -1.13 -11.61 -11.00
N ASP A 49 -0.81 -12.87 -11.30
CA ASP A 49 -0.61 -13.87 -10.25
C ASP A 49 0.73 -13.65 -9.56
N CYS A 50 0.70 -13.69 -8.24
CA CYS A 50 1.88 -13.71 -7.39
C CYS A 50 2.16 -15.16 -6.98
N SER A 51 3.29 -15.70 -7.40
CA SER A 51 3.70 -17.07 -7.08
C SER A 51 4.56 -17.17 -5.84
N SER A 52 5.19 -16.07 -5.42
CA SER A 52 5.98 -16.02 -4.20
C SER A 52 6.09 -14.61 -3.64
N VAL A 53 6.11 -14.53 -2.31
CA VAL A 53 6.38 -13.31 -1.54
C VAL A 53 7.53 -13.59 -0.59
N SER A 54 8.52 -12.72 -0.56
CA SER A 54 9.58 -12.77 0.44
C SER A 54 9.67 -11.43 1.15
N LYS A 55 9.78 -11.48 2.48
CA LYS A 55 9.91 -10.32 3.34
C LYS A 55 11.29 -10.33 4.00
N ARG A 56 11.95 -9.19 4.00
CA ARG A 56 13.24 -9.00 4.68
C ARG A 56 13.12 -7.82 5.62
N PRO A 57 12.76 -8.08 6.89
CA PRO A 57 12.54 -7.02 7.86
C PRO A 57 13.82 -6.25 8.24
N GLY A 58 15.00 -6.86 8.08
CA GLY A 58 16.24 -6.24 8.53
C GLY A 58 16.18 -5.94 10.03
N ASP A 59 16.69 -4.77 10.43
CA ASP A 59 16.58 -4.25 11.80
C ASP A 59 15.34 -3.36 12.02
N LEU A 60 14.45 -3.25 11.04
CA LEU A 60 13.28 -2.37 11.00
C LEU A 60 13.56 -0.87 11.19
N LYS A 61 14.79 -0.47 11.41
CA LYS A 61 15.21 0.93 11.50
C LYS A 61 15.86 1.39 10.21
N SER A 62 16.82 0.64 9.74
CA SER A 62 17.58 1.02 8.55
C SER A 62 16.91 0.59 7.26
N ARG A 63 16.32 -0.61 7.22
CA ARG A 63 15.74 -1.17 6.00
C ARG A 63 14.69 -2.23 6.26
N TYR A 64 13.60 -2.13 5.50
CA TYR A 64 12.60 -3.20 5.30
C TYR A 64 12.39 -3.39 3.81
N SER A 65 12.16 -4.60 3.34
CA SER A 65 11.77 -4.83 1.94
C SER A 65 10.85 -6.03 1.76
N GLU A 66 10.01 -5.93 0.76
CA GLU A 66 9.17 -7.01 0.27
C GLU A 66 9.45 -7.24 -1.21
N THR A 67 9.53 -8.50 -1.60
CA THR A 67 9.70 -8.89 -3.00
C THR A 67 8.59 -9.85 -3.40
N LEU A 68 7.85 -9.49 -4.42
CA LEU A 68 6.79 -10.28 -5.03
C LEU A 68 7.24 -10.77 -6.40
N ARG A 69 6.95 -12.02 -6.74
CA ARG A 69 7.27 -12.61 -8.04
C ARG A 69 6.07 -13.33 -8.61
N GLY A 70 5.84 -13.15 -9.88
CA GLY A 70 4.79 -13.84 -10.62
C GLY A 70 4.55 -13.21 -11.97
N SER A 71 3.90 -13.94 -12.87
CA SER A 71 3.55 -13.45 -14.21
C SER A 71 4.72 -12.82 -15.00
N GLY A 72 5.96 -13.30 -14.78
CA GLY A 72 7.16 -12.74 -15.43
C GLY A 72 7.65 -11.42 -14.85
N VAL A 73 7.09 -10.97 -13.73
CA VAL A 73 7.46 -9.73 -13.04
C VAL A 73 8.07 -10.03 -11.68
N THR A 74 9.14 -9.32 -11.36
CA THR A 74 9.67 -9.20 -9.99
C THR A 74 9.47 -7.77 -9.54
N LEU A 75 8.66 -7.60 -8.50
CA LEU A 75 8.42 -6.32 -7.84
C LEU A 75 9.13 -6.33 -6.50
N GLU A 76 10.04 -5.40 -6.28
CA GLU A 76 10.67 -5.16 -4.97
C GLU A 76 10.27 -3.78 -4.47
N MET A 77 9.79 -3.73 -3.24
CA MET A 77 9.49 -2.51 -2.50
C MET A 77 10.45 -2.41 -1.34
N VAL A 78 11.12 -1.27 -1.20
CA VAL A 78 12.14 -1.04 -0.18
C VAL A 78 11.82 0.23 0.59
N TRP A 79 11.81 0.13 1.91
CA TRP A 79 11.67 1.27 2.83
C TRP A 79 12.98 1.42 3.62
N ARG A 80 13.43 2.66 3.83
CA ARG A 80 14.70 2.96 4.51
C ARG A 80 14.54 4.06 5.55
N ASN A 81 15.38 3.97 6.57
CA ASN A 81 15.48 4.97 7.64
C ASN A 81 14.12 5.25 8.26
N MET A 82 13.54 4.20 8.84
CA MET A 82 12.22 4.27 9.44
C MET A 82 12.25 4.95 10.80
N GLY A 83 11.27 5.81 11.01
CA GLY A 83 11.03 6.49 12.26
C GLY A 83 10.44 5.57 13.35
N PRO A 84 10.17 6.12 14.52
CA PRO A 84 9.53 5.39 15.60
C PRO A 84 8.10 4.98 15.23
N PRO A 85 7.59 3.87 15.82
CA PRO A 85 6.20 3.48 15.64
C PRO A 85 5.25 4.59 16.09
N LEU A 86 4.26 4.87 15.26
CA LEU A 86 3.19 5.81 15.54
C LEU A 86 1.87 5.07 15.63
N PRO A 87 1.29 4.91 16.84
CA PRO A 87 -0.07 4.43 16.99
C PRO A 87 -1.06 5.42 16.36
N VAL A 88 -2.01 4.91 15.62
CA VAL A 88 -3.04 5.69 14.93
C VAL A 88 -4.39 5.13 15.28
N GLU A 89 -5.28 6.01 15.69
CA GLU A 89 -6.69 5.73 15.92
C GLU A 89 -7.51 6.76 15.14
N VAL A 90 -8.45 6.29 14.35
CA VAL A 90 -9.34 7.14 13.58
C VAL A 90 -10.76 6.76 13.89
N THR A 91 -11.50 7.70 14.47
CA THR A 91 -12.92 7.51 14.80
C THR A 91 -13.76 7.34 13.54
N LYS A 92 -14.92 6.71 13.66
CA LYS A 92 -15.87 6.47 12.58
C LYS A 92 -16.08 7.71 11.71
N ASP A 93 -16.36 8.86 12.33
CA ASP A 93 -16.67 10.10 11.61
C ASP A 93 -15.49 10.69 10.81
N ASN A 94 -14.27 10.35 11.19
CA ASN A 94 -13.04 10.80 10.54
C ASN A 94 -12.42 9.74 9.61
N SER A 95 -12.94 8.53 9.63
CA SER A 95 -12.42 7.44 8.83
C SER A 95 -12.76 7.60 7.34
N ALA A 96 -12.02 6.91 6.49
CA ALA A 96 -12.23 6.93 5.05
C ALA A 96 -13.59 6.34 4.64
N THR A 97 -14.13 5.42 5.42
CA THR A 97 -15.41 4.74 5.12
C THR A 97 -16.62 5.44 5.73
N LYS A 98 -16.43 6.26 6.77
CA LYS A 98 -17.51 6.84 7.59
C LYS A 98 -18.40 5.80 8.29
N GLU A 99 -18.00 4.55 8.27
CA GLU A 99 -18.75 3.41 8.83
C GLU A 99 -17.93 2.65 9.88
N HIS A 100 -16.60 2.77 9.82
CA HIS A 100 -15.68 1.99 10.63
C HIS A 100 -14.71 2.89 11.39
N GLU A 101 -14.31 2.46 12.55
CA GLU A 101 -13.12 2.96 13.23
C GLU A 101 -11.89 2.23 12.69
N MET A 102 -10.76 2.91 12.65
CA MET A 102 -9.51 2.34 12.18
C MET A 102 -8.42 2.46 13.24
N TYR A 103 -7.74 1.38 13.48
CA TYR A 103 -6.59 1.28 14.37
C TYR A 103 -5.40 0.73 13.59
N SER A 104 -4.26 1.36 13.74
CA SER A 104 -3.03 0.91 13.07
C SER A 104 -1.79 1.38 13.81
N VAL A 105 -0.65 0.81 13.46
CA VAL A 105 0.67 1.34 13.84
C VAL A 105 1.43 1.66 12.57
N PHE A 106 1.80 2.91 12.38
CA PHE A 106 2.58 3.35 11.23
C PHE A 106 4.06 3.48 11.56
N LEU A 107 4.89 3.04 10.63
CA LEU A 107 6.31 3.34 10.59
C LEU A 107 6.59 4.16 9.33
N GLU A 108 6.92 5.41 9.53
CA GLU A 108 7.27 6.35 8.48
C GLU A 108 8.68 6.05 7.95
N ALA A 109 8.87 6.07 6.65
CA ALA A 109 10.17 5.88 6.03
C ALA A 109 10.67 7.20 5.42
N ALA A 110 11.92 7.55 5.68
CA ALA A 110 12.53 8.75 5.10
C ALA A 110 12.78 8.59 3.59
N SER A 111 12.95 7.37 3.10
CA SER A 111 13.05 7.07 1.68
C SER A 111 12.46 5.71 1.34
N ALA A 112 11.99 5.58 0.11
CA ALA A 112 11.48 4.32 -0.42
C ALA A 112 11.80 4.19 -1.90
N GLU A 113 11.89 2.94 -2.35
CA GLU A 113 12.11 2.60 -3.75
C GLU A 113 11.12 1.52 -4.18
N VAL A 114 10.67 1.60 -5.40
CA VAL A 114 9.97 0.53 -6.09
C VAL A 114 10.84 0.09 -7.27
N ILE A 115 11.15 -1.20 -7.33
CA ILE A 115 12.04 -1.77 -8.33
C ILE A 115 11.26 -2.84 -9.09
N ILE A 116 11.18 -2.72 -10.40
CA ILE A 116 10.51 -3.70 -11.27
C ILE A 116 11.52 -4.33 -12.21
N ASN A 117 11.64 -5.65 -12.16
CA ASN A 117 12.60 -6.44 -12.94
C ASN A 117 14.04 -5.88 -12.86
N GLY A 118 14.44 -5.45 -11.65
CA GLY A 118 15.77 -4.89 -11.39
C GLY A 118 15.94 -3.41 -11.76
N THR A 119 14.91 -2.75 -12.31
CA THR A 119 14.97 -1.34 -12.69
C THR A 119 14.19 -0.50 -11.65
N PRO A 120 14.85 0.43 -10.93
CA PRO A 120 14.17 1.36 -10.05
C PRO A 120 13.23 2.29 -10.82
N LEU A 121 12.09 2.56 -10.23
CA LEU A 121 11.17 3.59 -10.73
C LEU A 121 11.74 4.98 -10.43
N SER A 122 11.56 5.89 -11.38
CA SER A 122 11.82 7.31 -11.13
C SER A 122 10.75 7.87 -10.19
N GLY A 123 11.18 8.69 -9.25
CA GLY A 123 10.30 9.35 -8.29
C GLY A 123 11.02 9.65 -6.99
N ALA A 124 10.34 10.34 -6.12
CA ALA A 124 10.81 10.64 -4.77
C ALA A 124 9.67 10.51 -3.78
N VAL A 125 10.02 10.17 -2.54
CA VAL A 125 9.08 10.23 -1.43
C VAL A 125 8.71 11.68 -1.18
N ALA A 126 7.42 11.97 -1.13
CA ALA A 126 6.90 13.29 -0.81
C ALA A 126 6.44 13.33 0.66
N GLU A 127 6.23 14.53 1.17
CA GLU A 127 5.56 14.77 2.44
C GLU A 127 4.11 15.17 2.22
N ARG A 128 3.26 14.83 3.17
CA ARG A 128 1.85 15.24 3.19
C ARG A 128 1.35 15.48 4.61
N GLN A 129 0.26 16.20 4.72
CA GLN A 129 -0.48 16.29 5.98
C GLN A 129 -1.28 15.02 6.19
N PHE A 130 -1.08 14.38 7.32
CA PHE A 130 -1.75 13.14 7.68
C PHE A 130 -1.91 13.07 9.21
N PHE A 131 -3.14 12.86 9.69
CA PHE A 131 -3.45 12.88 11.13
C PHE A 131 -2.93 14.11 11.88
N GLY A 132 -3.09 15.30 11.28
CA GLY A 132 -2.69 16.57 11.90
C GLY A 132 -1.17 16.84 11.98
N ARG A 133 -0.37 16.03 11.29
CA ARG A 133 1.10 16.19 11.20
C ARG A 133 1.60 16.01 9.78
N THR A 134 2.76 16.59 9.51
CA THR A 134 3.48 16.32 8.26
C THR A 134 4.15 14.95 8.35
N MET A 135 3.89 14.10 7.37
CA MET A 135 4.42 12.74 7.29
C MET A 135 4.94 12.43 5.89
N SER A 136 5.92 11.52 5.83
CA SER A 136 6.32 10.89 4.58
C SER A 136 5.15 10.15 3.93
N THR A 137 5.06 10.20 2.61
CA THR A 137 4.11 9.37 1.86
C THR A 137 4.51 7.90 1.79
N ALA A 138 5.74 7.56 2.18
CA ALA A 138 6.22 6.19 2.31
C ALA A 138 6.17 5.76 3.77
N PHE A 139 5.29 4.84 4.10
CA PHE A 139 5.19 4.25 5.43
C PHE A 139 4.74 2.80 5.36
N LEU A 140 5.01 2.06 6.42
CA LEU A 140 4.47 0.73 6.64
C LEU A 140 3.31 0.83 7.64
N ALA A 141 2.21 0.15 7.37
CA ALA A 141 1.10 0.00 8.30
C ALA A 141 1.14 -1.43 8.88
N PHE A 142 1.16 -1.52 10.20
CA PHE A 142 1.10 -2.78 10.91
C PHE A 142 -0.20 -2.91 11.67
N SER A 143 -0.77 -4.11 11.69
CA SER A 143 -1.99 -4.41 12.46
C SER A 143 -3.15 -3.48 12.13
N GLU A 144 -3.25 -3.02 10.87
CA GLU A 144 -4.36 -2.18 10.46
C GLU A 144 -5.67 -2.95 10.58
N THR A 145 -6.55 -2.42 11.41
CA THR A 145 -7.83 -3.05 11.75
C THR A 145 -8.95 -2.05 11.55
N TRP A 146 -10.00 -2.47 10.87
CA TRP A 146 -11.21 -1.69 10.65
C TRP A 146 -12.37 -2.37 11.37
N VAL A 147 -13.01 -1.66 12.27
CA VAL A 147 -14.07 -2.19 13.15
C VAL A 147 -15.34 -1.38 12.98
N THR A 148 -16.46 -2.05 12.84
CA THR A 148 -17.76 -1.39 12.98
C THR A 148 -18.03 -1.19 14.48
N PRO A 149 -18.17 0.05 14.99
CA PRO A 149 -18.54 0.28 16.38
C PRO A 149 -19.86 -0.38 16.67
N GLN A 150 -19.98 -1.03 17.84
CA GLN A 150 -21.29 -1.44 18.33
C GLN A 150 -22.05 -0.15 18.67
N GLU A 151 -23.24 0.01 18.13
CA GLU A 151 -24.15 1.04 18.61
C GLU A 151 -24.51 0.69 20.06
N ASP A 152 -24.30 1.64 20.98
CA ASP A 152 -24.73 1.50 22.35
C ASP A 152 -26.24 1.28 22.35
N ILE A 153 -26.66 0.09 22.83
CA ILE A 153 -28.07 -0.30 22.96
C ILE A 153 -28.70 0.43 24.14
#